data_d3fc6ea5bf8b258f4795bd6b8933990e
#
_entry.id   d3fc6ea5bf8b258f4795bd6b8933990e
#
_cell.length_a   1.000
_cell.length_b   1.000
_cell.length_c   1.000
_cell.angle_alpha   90.00
_cell.angle_beta   90.00
_cell.angle_gamma   90.00
#
_symmetry.space_group_name_H-M   'P 1'
#
loop_
_entity.id
_entity.type
_entity.pdbx_description
1 polymer ?
#
loop_
_entity_poly.entity_id
_entity_poly.type
_entity_poly.pdbx_seq_one_letter_code
_entity_poly.pdbx_strand_id
1 'polypeptide(L)'
;MRAVYDDIKKTRNVPDVNSFWKYLARDPVTLKRTWESVKEVMARGALDPLTKEMVYVAVSVTNGCAYCIASHTAAARKAGMTDAMFGELMAVVGMANETNRLANGYRVPIDEFLAT
;
A
#
# COMPACT_ATOMS: atom_id res chain seq x y z
N MET A 1 17.45 1.76 -16.97
CA MET A 1 16.53 0.65 -16.67
C MET A 1 17.19 -0.44 -15.84
N ARG A 2 18.33 -0.96 -16.25
CA ARG A 2 19.03 -2.01 -15.50
C ARG A 2 19.37 -1.56 -14.07
N ALA A 3 19.87 -0.32 -13.90
CA ALA A 3 20.22 0.20 -12.58
C ALA A 3 19.03 0.25 -11.64
N VAL A 4 17.84 0.60 -12.15
CA VAL A 4 16.61 0.64 -11.36
C VAL A 4 16.21 -0.78 -10.97
N TYR A 5 16.25 -1.73 -11.88
CA TYR A 5 15.95 -3.13 -11.59
C TYR A 5 16.89 -3.69 -10.53
N ASP A 6 18.18 -3.41 -10.64
CA ASP A 6 19.16 -3.88 -9.68
C ASP A 6 18.88 -3.30 -8.29
N ASP A 7 18.50 -2.03 -8.21
CA ASP A 7 18.16 -1.40 -6.94
C ASP A 7 16.90 -1.99 -6.32
N ILE A 8 15.87 -2.27 -7.13
CA ILE A 8 14.65 -2.92 -6.65
C ILE A 8 14.96 -4.29 -6.06
N LYS A 9 15.71 -5.10 -6.81
CA LYS A 9 16.07 -6.46 -6.36
C LYS A 9 16.87 -6.44 -5.07
N LYS A 10 17.81 -5.51 -4.96
CA LYS A 10 18.63 -5.35 -3.76
C LYS A 10 17.80 -4.87 -2.57
N THR A 11 17.01 -3.83 -2.77
CA THR A 11 16.21 -3.22 -1.70
C THR A 11 15.18 -4.19 -1.15
N ARG A 12 14.54 -4.97 -2.00
CA ARG A 12 13.47 -5.91 -1.62
C ARG A 12 13.99 -7.31 -1.35
N ASN A 13 15.27 -7.57 -1.62
CA ASN A 13 15.88 -8.87 -1.46
C ASN A 13 15.12 -9.95 -2.23
N VAL A 14 14.94 -9.74 -3.52
CA VAL A 14 14.23 -10.64 -4.43
C VAL A 14 15.07 -10.93 -5.67
N PRO A 15 14.88 -12.11 -6.32
CA PRO A 15 15.67 -12.47 -7.50
C PRO A 15 15.23 -11.74 -8.77
N ASP A 16 14.00 -11.23 -8.82
CA ASP A 16 13.47 -10.53 -9.99
C ASP A 16 12.50 -9.44 -9.54
N VAL A 17 12.21 -8.51 -10.45
CA VAL A 17 11.25 -7.44 -10.19
C VAL A 17 9.83 -7.93 -10.51
N ASN A 18 8.84 -7.37 -9.81
CA ASN A 18 7.44 -7.65 -10.09
C ASN A 18 7.02 -7.13 -11.47
N SER A 19 5.98 -7.71 -12.02
CA SER A 19 5.44 -7.32 -13.33
C SER A 19 5.09 -5.84 -13.42
N PHE A 20 4.62 -5.24 -12.31
CA PHE A 20 4.33 -3.82 -12.26
C PHE A 20 5.51 -2.98 -12.78
N TRP A 21 6.71 -3.27 -12.29
CA TRP A 21 7.90 -2.54 -12.70
C TRP A 21 8.28 -2.79 -14.14
N LYS A 22 8.05 -4.02 -14.62
CA LYS A 22 8.29 -4.38 -16.02
C LYS A 22 7.38 -3.60 -16.96
N TYR A 23 6.13 -3.37 -16.57
CA TYR A 23 5.20 -2.57 -17.35
C TYR A 23 5.58 -1.09 -17.34
N LEU A 24 6.00 -0.56 -16.19
CA LEU A 24 6.47 0.83 -16.09
C LEU A 24 7.75 1.05 -16.91
N ALA A 25 8.52 0.01 -17.16
CA ALA A 25 9.76 0.11 -17.93
C ALA A 25 9.54 0.59 -19.38
N ARG A 26 8.31 0.61 -19.85
CA ARG A 26 7.95 1.22 -21.15
C ARG A 26 8.27 2.70 -21.17
N ASP A 27 8.27 3.34 -20.01
CA ASP A 27 8.71 4.73 -19.83
C ASP A 27 9.75 4.75 -18.71
N PRO A 28 11.04 4.73 -19.06
CA PRO A 28 12.10 4.68 -18.05
C PRO A 28 12.09 5.84 -17.06
N VAL A 29 11.60 7.00 -17.45
CA VAL A 29 11.51 8.17 -16.55
C VAL A 29 10.44 7.90 -15.49
N THR A 30 9.29 7.39 -15.88
CA THR A 30 8.22 7.04 -14.95
C THR A 30 8.66 5.90 -14.03
N LEU A 31 9.33 4.88 -14.57
CA LEU A 31 9.84 3.76 -13.78
C LEU A 31 10.75 4.26 -12.65
N LYS A 32 11.74 5.06 -13.00
CA LYS A 32 12.72 5.57 -12.03
C LYS A 32 12.04 6.44 -10.96
N ARG A 33 11.22 7.38 -11.39
CA ARG A 33 10.52 8.29 -10.48
C ARG A 33 9.59 7.54 -9.52
N THR A 34 8.82 6.59 -10.05
CA THR A 34 7.87 5.82 -9.23
C THR A 34 8.61 4.94 -8.23
N TRP A 35 9.66 4.25 -8.68
CA TRP A 35 10.43 3.40 -7.77
C TRP A 35 11.09 4.22 -6.66
N GLU A 36 11.73 5.34 -7.00
CA GLU A 36 12.38 6.18 -5.99
C GLU A 36 11.38 6.71 -4.97
N SER A 37 10.18 7.08 -5.41
CA SER A 37 9.11 7.53 -4.51
C SER A 37 8.63 6.41 -3.60
N VAL A 38 8.36 5.23 -4.14
CA VAL A 38 7.92 4.07 -3.35
C VAL A 38 9.00 3.68 -2.34
N LYS A 39 10.24 3.62 -2.78
CA LYS A 39 11.37 3.26 -1.92
C LYS A 39 11.47 4.21 -0.72
N GLU A 40 11.37 5.50 -0.97
CA GLU A 40 11.44 6.52 0.07
C GLU A 40 10.25 6.45 1.03
N VAL A 41 9.05 6.36 0.48
CA VAL A 41 7.82 6.35 1.29
C VAL A 41 7.73 5.09 2.15
N MET A 42 8.14 3.94 1.61
CA MET A 42 8.01 2.65 2.30
C MET A 42 9.19 2.32 3.21
N ALA A 43 10.24 3.14 3.21
CA ALA A 43 11.36 2.95 4.13
C ALA A 43 10.91 3.16 5.58
N ARG A 44 11.61 2.51 6.52
CA ARG A 44 11.31 2.66 7.94
C ARG A 44 11.42 4.14 8.36
N GLY A 45 10.41 4.62 9.04
CA GLY A 45 10.36 5.96 9.58
C GLY A 45 9.63 5.96 10.93
N ALA A 46 8.77 6.95 11.17
CA ALA A 46 7.91 6.97 12.35
C ALA A 46 6.99 5.76 12.38
N LEU A 47 6.56 5.27 11.21
CA LEU A 47 5.83 4.02 11.07
C LEU A 47 6.79 2.92 10.63
N ASP A 48 6.61 1.71 11.15
CA ASP A 48 7.43 0.58 10.74
C ASP A 48 6.96 0.00 9.40
N PRO A 49 7.81 -0.83 8.75
CA PRO A 49 7.45 -1.39 7.43
C PRO A 49 6.15 -2.22 7.43
N LEU A 50 5.90 -2.99 8.47
CA LEU A 50 4.67 -3.79 8.56
C LEU A 50 3.44 -2.88 8.55
N THR A 51 3.44 -1.84 9.37
CA THR A 51 2.35 -0.88 9.43
C THR A 51 2.13 -0.22 8.08
N LYS A 52 3.22 0.21 7.41
CA LYS A 52 3.12 0.84 6.09
C LYS A 52 2.53 -0.11 5.06
N GLU A 53 2.92 -1.39 5.06
CA GLU A 53 2.36 -2.38 4.15
C GLU A 53 0.87 -2.63 4.42
N MET A 54 0.48 -2.71 5.69
CA MET A 54 -0.93 -2.90 6.05
C MET A 54 -1.80 -1.71 5.64
N VAL A 55 -1.29 -0.50 5.81
CA VAL A 55 -1.97 0.72 5.32
C VAL A 55 -2.11 0.67 3.80
N TYR A 56 -1.06 0.26 3.10
CA TYR A 56 -1.10 0.14 1.64
C TYR A 56 -2.16 -0.86 1.20
N VAL A 57 -2.24 -2.00 1.88
CA VAL A 57 -3.29 -3.01 1.60
C VAL A 57 -4.68 -2.41 1.80
N ALA A 58 -4.90 -1.70 2.92
CA ALA A 58 -6.20 -1.11 3.23
C ALA A 58 -6.65 -0.13 2.15
N VAL A 59 -5.76 0.74 1.70
CA VAL A 59 -6.06 1.69 0.64
C VAL A 59 -6.32 0.96 -0.68
N SER A 60 -5.53 -0.06 -0.98
CA SER A 60 -5.66 -0.83 -2.22
C SER A 60 -6.99 -1.59 -2.28
N VAL A 61 -7.44 -2.17 -1.16
CA VAL A 61 -8.75 -2.84 -1.08
C VAL A 61 -9.86 -1.82 -1.34
N THR A 62 -9.77 -0.66 -0.72
CA THR A 62 -10.76 0.40 -0.88
C THR A 62 -10.85 0.89 -2.33
N ASN A 63 -9.69 1.02 -2.98
CA ASN A 63 -9.62 1.47 -4.37
C ASN A 63 -9.86 0.36 -5.40
N GLY A 64 -9.93 -0.90 -4.97
CA GLY A 64 -10.16 -2.02 -5.86
C GLY A 64 -8.99 -2.34 -6.77
N CYS A 65 -7.74 -2.12 -6.32
CA CYS A 65 -6.56 -2.45 -7.10
C CYS A 65 -6.12 -3.89 -6.83
N ALA A 66 -6.59 -4.84 -7.63
CA ALA A 66 -6.31 -6.26 -7.42
C ALA A 66 -4.80 -6.56 -7.38
N TYR A 67 -4.04 -5.97 -8.28
CA TYR A 67 -2.58 -6.17 -8.30
C TYR A 67 -1.92 -5.64 -7.02
N CYS A 68 -2.31 -4.46 -6.60
CA CYS A 68 -1.75 -3.83 -5.40
C CYS A 68 -2.10 -4.62 -4.14
N ILE A 69 -3.34 -5.14 -4.06
CA ILE A 69 -3.76 -6.00 -2.95
C ILE A 69 -2.84 -7.22 -2.86
N ALA A 70 -2.66 -7.94 -3.98
CA ALA A 70 -1.83 -9.14 -4.00
C ALA A 70 -0.37 -8.83 -3.63
N SER A 71 0.21 -7.81 -4.24
CA SER A 71 1.60 -7.42 -4.05
C SER A 71 1.89 -7.00 -2.61
N HIS A 72 1.07 -6.10 -2.06
CA HIS A 72 1.32 -5.56 -0.72
C HIS A 72 0.84 -6.50 0.39
N THR A 73 -0.14 -7.37 0.14
CA THR A 73 -0.47 -8.44 1.09
C THR A 73 0.71 -9.39 1.23
N ALA A 74 1.35 -9.77 0.13
CA ALA A 74 2.54 -10.61 0.18
C ALA A 74 3.67 -9.92 0.94
N ALA A 75 3.90 -8.63 0.68
CA ALA A 75 4.92 -7.86 1.38
C ALA A 75 4.62 -7.72 2.88
N ALA A 76 3.35 -7.50 3.24
CA ALA A 76 2.93 -7.42 4.64
C ALA A 76 3.17 -8.76 5.36
N ARG A 77 2.85 -9.88 4.72
CA ARG A 77 3.10 -11.21 5.29
C ARG A 77 4.59 -11.44 5.50
N LYS A 78 5.41 -11.05 4.56
CA LYS A 78 6.88 -11.14 4.68
C LYS A 78 7.38 -10.28 5.85
N ALA A 79 6.72 -9.16 6.11
CA ALA A 79 7.07 -8.27 7.23
C ALA A 79 6.48 -8.72 8.58
N GLY A 80 5.70 -9.80 8.60
CA GLY A 80 5.20 -10.40 9.83
C GLY A 80 3.68 -10.39 10.02
N MET A 81 2.90 -10.01 9.02
CA MET A 81 1.44 -10.02 9.13
C MET A 81 0.94 -11.47 9.22
N THR A 82 0.24 -11.77 10.29
CA THR A 82 -0.39 -13.08 10.50
C THR A 82 -1.77 -13.13 9.86
N ASP A 83 -2.35 -14.33 9.76
CA ASP A 83 -3.72 -14.48 9.27
C ASP A 83 -4.72 -13.76 10.18
N ALA A 84 -4.50 -13.79 11.49
CA ALA A 84 -5.35 -13.07 12.44
C ALA A 84 -5.28 -11.56 12.20
N MET A 85 -4.10 -11.03 11.98
CA MET A 85 -3.90 -9.61 11.67
C MET A 85 -4.59 -9.23 10.35
N PHE A 86 -4.46 -10.07 9.34
CA PHE A 86 -5.10 -9.82 8.06
C PHE A 86 -6.64 -9.81 8.20
N GLY A 87 -7.19 -10.75 8.98
CA GLY A 87 -8.63 -10.78 9.25
C GLY A 87 -9.13 -9.51 9.93
N GLU A 88 -8.41 -9.05 10.94
CA GLU A 88 -8.76 -7.81 11.63
C GLU A 88 -8.61 -6.60 10.72
N LEU A 89 -7.55 -6.58 9.90
CA LEU A 89 -7.37 -5.52 8.92
C LEU A 89 -8.56 -5.43 7.96
N MET A 90 -9.00 -6.57 7.45
CA MET A 90 -10.17 -6.61 6.54
C MET A 90 -11.45 -6.18 7.25
N ALA A 91 -11.60 -6.53 8.52
CA ALA A 91 -12.77 -6.09 9.30
C ALA A 91 -12.78 -4.55 9.45
N VAL A 92 -11.62 -3.95 9.71
CA VAL A 92 -11.51 -2.49 9.81
C VAL A 92 -11.78 -1.82 8.46
N VAL A 93 -11.21 -2.38 7.38
CA VAL A 93 -11.44 -1.86 6.02
C VAL A 93 -12.92 -1.89 5.67
N GLY A 94 -13.58 -3.02 5.93
CA GLY A 94 -15.02 -3.17 5.65
C GLY A 94 -15.86 -2.20 6.46
N MET A 95 -15.59 -2.10 7.76
CA MET A 95 -16.33 -1.20 8.65
C MET A 95 -16.12 0.27 8.25
N ALA A 96 -14.87 0.67 7.99
CA ALA A 96 -14.57 2.03 7.60
C ALA A 96 -15.26 2.40 6.27
N ASN A 97 -15.25 1.50 5.30
CA ASN A 97 -15.94 1.73 4.04
C ASN A 97 -17.44 1.92 4.23
N GLU A 98 -18.06 1.10 5.10
CA GLU A 98 -19.48 1.23 5.43
C GLU A 98 -19.77 2.58 6.08
N THR A 99 -19.07 2.91 7.16
CA THR A 99 -19.33 4.16 7.91
C THR A 99 -19.01 5.40 7.10
N ASN A 100 -17.98 5.35 6.26
CA ASN A 100 -17.67 6.44 5.34
C ASN A 100 -18.85 6.72 4.41
N ARG A 101 -19.45 5.66 3.85
CA ARG A 101 -20.60 5.82 2.96
C ARG A 101 -21.84 6.32 3.69
N LEU A 102 -22.09 5.83 4.90
CA LEU A 102 -23.23 6.28 5.70
C LEU A 102 -23.09 7.74 6.09
N ALA A 103 -21.92 8.13 6.57
CA ALA A 103 -21.66 9.53 6.94
C ALA A 103 -21.85 10.46 5.73
N ASN A 104 -21.34 10.04 4.60
CA ASN A 104 -21.40 10.82 3.38
C ASN A 104 -22.81 10.85 2.80
N GLY A 105 -23.50 9.70 2.79
CA GLY A 105 -24.87 9.59 2.28
C GLY A 105 -25.87 10.42 3.07
N TYR A 106 -25.72 10.44 4.39
CA TYR A 106 -26.57 11.24 5.26
C TYR A 106 -26.09 12.69 5.39
N ARG A 107 -24.94 13.03 4.78
CA ARG A 107 -24.35 14.37 4.87
C ARG A 107 -24.18 14.82 6.30
N VAL A 108 -23.67 13.94 7.16
CA VAL A 108 -23.47 14.23 8.58
C VAL A 108 -22.54 15.43 8.72
N PRO A 109 -22.98 16.51 9.38
CA PRO A 109 -22.10 17.68 9.58
C PRO A 109 -20.96 17.33 10.53
N ILE A 110 -19.80 17.95 10.30
CA ILE A 110 -18.64 17.75 11.17
C ILE A 110 -18.89 18.44 12.50
N ASP A 111 -18.82 17.67 13.59
CA ASP A 111 -18.96 18.23 14.93
C ASP A 111 -17.88 19.27 15.18
N GLU A 112 -18.25 20.38 15.78
CA GLU A 112 -17.35 21.51 16.00
C GLU A 112 -16.09 21.09 16.75
N PHE A 113 -16.22 20.21 17.75
CA PHE A 113 -15.08 19.76 18.57
C PHE A 113 -14.12 18.85 17.78
N LEU A 114 -14.51 18.33 16.62
CA LEU A 114 -13.67 17.50 15.76
C LEU A 114 -12.99 18.31 14.66
N ALA A 115 -13.43 19.56 14.45
CA ALA A 115 -12.85 20.41 13.41
C ALA A 115 -11.45 20.86 13.84
N THR A 116 -10.46 20.67 12.94
CA THR A 116 -9.06 21.04 13.20
C THR A 116 -8.58 22.09 12.22
#